data_ad4a04096ad505f7448f457907d69b46
#
_entry.id   ad4a04096ad505f7448f457907d69b46
#
_cell.length_a   1.000
_cell.length_b   1.000
_cell.length_c   1.000
_cell.angle_alpha   90.00
_cell.angle_beta   90.00
_cell.angle_gamma   90.00
#
_symmetry.space_group_name_H-M   'P 1'
#
loop_
_entity.id
_entity.type
_entity.pdbx_description
1 polymer ?
#
loop_
_entity_poly.entity_id
_entity_poly.type
_entity_poly.pdbx_seq_one_letter_code
_entity_poly.pdbx_strand_id
1 'polypeptide(L)'
;MTTVLPGAGLPKSFSARAELRARVLSAEEERRLRGHGALVSDFRQQKLEREARRNWDLFYKRNRTRFFKDRHWTAREFGELRACRQFEDQKLTILEAGCGVGNCLFPLLEEDPNIFAYACDFSPRAVEYVKQNPLYDPGRCRVFQCDLTCDDLLDHVPPESVDVVLLIFVLSAIHPEKMPLVLQNICKVLKPGKRVLFRDYGLYDHAMLRFKAGSKLGENFYVRQDGTRSYFFTDGFLARLFTEAGCEEVLSTYVFRETVNEKEGLRAPRVFLQSTFQKPLRSAASGPRGRVPHPGPS
;
A
#
# COMPACT_ATOMS: atom_id res chain seq x y z
N MET A 1 -48.59 34.88 -14.32
CA MET A 1 -47.67 34.55 -13.25
C MET A 1 -46.91 33.28 -13.67
N THR A 2 -45.73 33.46 -14.21
CA THR A 2 -44.96 32.35 -14.76
C THR A 2 -43.84 32.02 -13.77
N THR A 3 -43.90 30.85 -13.15
CA THR A 3 -42.95 30.40 -12.16
C THR A 3 -41.75 29.75 -12.86
N VAL A 4 -40.60 30.37 -12.75
CA VAL A 4 -39.31 29.84 -13.25
C VAL A 4 -38.74 28.91 -12.20
N LEU A 5 -38.46 27.66 -12.59
CA LEU A 5 -37.71 26.67 -11.77
C LEU A 5 -36.20 26.97 -11.86
N PRO A 6 -35.47 26.90 -10.75
CA PRO A 6 -34.01 27.10 -10.78
C PRO A 6 -33.26 25.90 -11.38
N GLY A 7 -32.33 26.24 -12.26
CA GLY A 7 -31.51 25.30 -12.98
C GLY A 7 -30.57 24.45 -12.10
N ALA A 8 -30.33 23.24 -12.54
CA ALA A 8 -29.41 22.29 -11.96
C ALA A 8 -27.97 22.87 -12.00
N GLY A 9 -27.38 23.00 -10.83
CA GLY A 9 -26.00 23.46 -10.69
C GLY A 9 -25.02 22.43 -11.26
N LEU A 10 -24.08 22.92 -12.04
CA LEU A 10 -22.89 22.19 -12.52
C LEU A 10 -22.09 21.62 -11.33
N PRO A 11 -21.42 20.46 -11.50
CA PRO A 11 -20.62 19.87 -10.43
C PRO A 11 -19.49 20.82 -10.03
N LYS A 12 -19.36 21.02 -8.73
CA LYS A 12 -18.34 21.88 -8.13
C LYS A 12 -16.95 21.45 -8.60
N SER A 13 -16.23 22.41 -9.21
CA SER A 13 -14.82 22.30 -9.55
C SER A 13 -14.02 21.67 -8.42
N PHE A 14 -13.08 20.78 -8.79
CA PHE A 14 -12.04 20.28 -7.91
C PHE A 14 -11.41 21.44 -7.15
N SER A 15 -11.70 21.57 -5.88
CA SER A 15 -10.99 22.44 -4.96
C SER A 15 -9.56 21.94 -4.92
N ALA A 16 -8.60 22.82 -5.21
CA ALA A 16 -7.18 22.50 -5.11
C ALA A 16 -6.92 21.95 -3.70
N ARG A 17 -6.60 20.65 -3.63
CA ARG A 17 -6.28 19.98 -2.38
C ARG A 17 -5.05 20.64 -1.77
N ALA A 18 -5.13 21.06 -0.50
CA ALA A 18 -3.96 21.53 0.21
C ALA A 18 -2.95 20.36 0.32
N GLU A 19 -1.77 20.51 -0.28
CA GLU A 19 -0.73 19.50 -0.18
C GLU A 19 -0.32 19.31 1.30
N LEU A 20 -0.37 18.08 1.76
CA LEU A 20 0.11 17.72 3.08
C LEU A 20 1.64 17.86 3.12
N ARG A 21 2.15 18.55 4.12
CA ARG A 21 3.60 18.70 4.30
C ARG A 21 4.15 17.55 5.13
N ALA A 22 5.12 16.83 4.58
CA ALA A 22 5.80 15.77 5.30
C ALA A 22 6.51 16.31 6.57
N ARG A 23 7.47 17.17 6.39
CA ARG A 23 8.14 17.95 7.44
C ARG A 23 9.06 19.01 6.79
N VAL A 24 9.48 19.99 7.60
CA VAL A 24 10.50 20.95 7.20
C VAL A 24 11.86 20.37 7.57
N LEU A 25 12.80 20.41 6.63
CA LEU A 25 14.19 20.00 6.86
C LEU A 25 15.00 21.12 7.49
N SER A 26 15.96 20.76 8.32
CA SER A 26 17.01 21.69 8.72
C SER A 26 17.98 21.95 7.57
N ALA A 27 18.73 23.05 7.63
CA ALA A 27 19.76 23.36 6.62
C ALA A 27 20.82 22.25 6.49
N GLU A 28 21.10 21.51 7.57
CA GLU A 28 22.02 20.38 7.55
C GLU A 28 21.42 19.18 6.80
N GLU A 29 20.16 18.83 7.07
CA GLU A 29 19.45 17.76 6.38
C GLU A 29 19.32 18.04 4.88
N GLU A 30 19.02 19.27 4.50
CA GLU A 30 19.00 19.68 3.09
C GLU A 30 20.37 19.51 2.42
N ARG A 31 21.47 19.90 3.11
CA ARG A 31 22.82 19.67 2.59
C ARG A 31 23.11 18.19 2.41
N ARG A 32 22.67 17.33 3.34
CA ARG A 32 22.81 15.87 3.21
C ARG A 32 22.08 15.35 1.99
N LEU A 33 20.82 15.76 1.75
CA LEU A 33 20.06 15.35 0.57
C LEU A 33 20.73 15.79 -0.73
N ARG A 34 21.23 17.03 -0.79
CA ARG A 34 22.00 17.51 -1.94
C ARG A 34 23.29 16.71 -2.15
N GLY A 35 23.88 16.20 -1.09
CA GLY A 35 25.07 15.34 -1.11
C GLY A 35 24.85 13.91 -1.60
N HIS A 36 23.60 13.47 -1.83
CA HIS A 36 23.32 12.12 -2.37
C HIS A 36 23.87 11.94 -3.80
N GLY A 37 24.13 13.02 -4.51
CA GLY A 37 24.89 13.04 -5.75
C GLY A 37 24.16 12.46 -6.95
N ALA A 38 24.94 11.92 -7.88
CA ALA A 38 24.46 11.37 -9.13
C ALA A 38 23.66 10.07 -8.94
N LEU A 39 22.81 9.78 -9.91
CA LEU A 39 22.05 8.54 -9.97
C LEU A 39 22.99 7.34 -10.14
N VAL A 40 22.56 6.21 -9.63
CA VAL A 40 23.13 4.89 -9.93
C VAL A 40 23.03 4.65 -11.45
N SER A 41 24.08 4.09 -12.07
CA SER A 41 24.10 3.85 -13.53
C SER A 41 22.94 2.94 -13.96
N ASP A 42 22.44 3.13 -15.18
CA ASP A 42 21.30 2.38 -15.75
C ASP A 42 21.56 0.87 -15.72
N PHE A 43 22.78 0.44 -16.06
CA PHE A 43 23.17 -0.96 -15.98
C PHE A 43 22.95 -1.55 -14.58
N ARG A 44 23.37 -0.82 -13.54
CA ARG A 44 23.20 -1.26 -12.16
C ARG A 44 21.73 -1.19 -11.74
N GLN A 45 20.97 -0.19 -12.17
CA GLN A 45 19.54 -0.10 -11.91
C GLN A 45 18.79 -1.30 -12.49
N GLN A 46 19.04 -1.64 -13.76
CA GLN A 46 18.46 -2.82 -14.42
C GLN A 46 18.84 -4.13 -13.73
N LYS A 47 20.08 -4.24 -13.26
CA LYS A 47 20.53 -5.41 -12.48
C LYS A 47 19.72 -5.51 -11.16
N LEU A 48 19.60 -4.43 -10.42
CA LEU A 48 18.84 -4.38 -9.17
C LEU A 48 17.35 -4.72 -9.37
N GLU A 49 16.78 -4.32 -10.50
CA GLU A 49 15.40 -4.67 -10.86
C GLU A 49 15.26 -6.18 -11.10
N ARG A 50 16.12 -6.77 -11.93
CA ARG A 50 16.10 -8.23 -12.19
C ARG A 50 16.36 -9.06 -10.94
N GLU A 51 17.18 -8.57 -10.02
CA GLU A 51 17.56 -9.25 -8.78
C GLU A 51 16.67 -8.90 -7.57
N ALA A 52 15.60 -8.11 -7.75
CA ALA A 52 14.79 -7.61 -6.63
C ALA A 52 14.29 -8.75 -5.73
N ARG A 53 13.69 -9.80 -6.31
CA ARG A 53 13.22 -10.98 -5.57
C ARG A 53 14.35 -11.68 -4.83
N ARG A 54 15.49 -11.89 -5.52
CA ARG A 54 16.69 -12.53 -4.94
C ARG A 54 17.24 -11.74 -3.76
N ASN A 55 17.29 -10.41 -3.87
CA ASN A 55 17.81 -9.55 -2.81
C ASN A 55 16.93 -9.62 -1.55
N TRP A 56 15.61 -9.62 -1.69
CA TRP A 56 14.69 -9.82 -0.58
C TRP A 56 14.75 -11.24 -0.02
N ASP A 57 14.86 -12.26 -0.87
CA ASP A 57 15.03 -13.64 -0.39
C ASP A 57 16.33 -13.82 0.42
N LEU A 58 17.42 -13.19 -0.02
CA LEU A 58 18.68 -13.15 0.74
C LEU A 58 18.54 -12.33 2.03
N PHE A 59 17.74 -11.25 2.03
CA PHE A 59 17.42 -10.50 3.23
C PHE A 59 16.73 -11.40 4.26
N TYR A 60 15.71 -12.15 3.89
CA TYR A 60 15.04 -13.10 4.79
C TYR A 60 15.94 -14.26 5.20
N LYS A 61 16.83 -14.73 4.33
CA LYS A 61 17.83 -15.74 4.70
C LYS A 61 18.73 -15.28 5.85
N ARG A 62 19.17 -14.02 5.83
CA ARG A 62 20.07 -13.43 6.86
C ARG A 62 19.34 -13.13 8.15
N ASN A 63 18.16 -12.54 8.04
CA ASN A 63 17.45 -11.95 9.17
C ASN A 63 16.39 -12.87 9.78
N ARG A 64 15.96 -13.89 9.03
CA ARG A 64 14.87 -14.79 9.41
C ARG A 64 13.62 -13.98 9.79
N THR A 65 13.01 -14.27 10.93
CA THR A 65 11.80 -13.59 11.46
C THR A 65 12.11 -12.44 12.44
N ARG A 66 13.40 -12.12 12.68
CA ARG A 66 13.80 -11.25 13.81
C ARG A 66 14.01 -9.78 13.46
N PHE A 67 13.92 -9.39 12.20
CA PHE A 67 14.27 -8.03 11.78
C PHE A 67 13.14 -7.03 12.04
N PHE A 68 11.94 -7.37 11.63
CA PHE A 68 10.77 -6.52 11.85
C PHE A 68 10.06 -6.93 13.14
N LYS A 69 9.48 -5.95 13.82
CA LYS A 69 8.61 -6.20 14.98
C LYS A 69 7.18 -6.42 14.53
N ASP A 70 6.42 -7.20 15.29
CA ASP A 70 5.01 -7.40 15.09
C ASP A 70 4.23 -6.09 15.17
N ARG A 71 3.25 -5.96 14.29
CA ARG A 71 2.54 -4.70 14.02
C ARG A 71 1.16 -4.67 14.69
N HIS A 72 1.11 -4.84 16.00
CA HIS A 72 -0.12 -4.75 16.80
C HIS A 72 -0.83 -3.39 16.70
N TRP A 73 -0.16 -2.38 16.14
CA TRP A 73 -0.77 -1.08 15.89
C TRP A 73 -1.75 -1.07 14.73
N THR A 74 -1.71 -2.05 13.82
CA THR A 74 -2.48 -2.04 12.56
C THR A 74 -3.97 -1.98 12.82
N ALA A 75 -4.53 -2.88 13.61
CA ALA A 75 -5.96 -2.87 13.96
C ALA A 75 -6.36 -1.62 14.76
N ARG A 76 -5.42 -1.04 15.52
CA ARG A 76 -5.68 0.15 16.31
C ARG A 76 -5.72 1.43 15.48
N GLU A 77 -4.87 1.53 14.46
CA GLU A 77 -4.73 2.74 13.63
C GLU A 77 -5.64 2.73 12.40
N PHE A 78 -6.09 1.57 11.94
CA PHE A 78 -7.06 1.45 10.84
C PHE A 78 -8.44 1.06 11.35
N GLY A 79 -9.36 2.04 11.36
CA GLY A 79 -10.73 1.88 11.87
C GLY A 79 -11.54 0.81 11.15
N GLU A 80 -11.26 0.58 9.88
CA GLU A 80 -11.88 -0.43 9.04
C GLU A 80 -11.72 -1.85 9.62
N LEU A 81 -10.54 -2.15 10.17
CA LEU A 81 -10.25 -3.45 10.80
C LEU A 81 -10.94 -3.59 12.16
N ARG A 82 -11.23 -2.47 12.84
CA ARG A 82 -11.97 -2.49 14.11
C ARG A 82 -13.47 -2.66 13.91
N ALA A 83 -14.03 -2.08 12.86
CA ALA A 83 -15.47 -2.13 12.59
C ALA A 83 -15.99 -3.57 12.48
N CYS A 84 -15.16 -4.50 12.02
CA CYS A 84 -15.50 -5.92 11.92
C CYS A 84 -15.71 -6.61 13.27
N ARG A 85 -15.18 -6.04 14.37
CA ARG A 85 -15.41 -6.55 15.73
C ARG A 85 -16.80 -6.25 16.28
N GLN A 86 -17.54 -5.38 15.63
CA GLN A 86 -18.90 -4.98 16.07
C GLN A 86 -19.99 -5.93 15.56
N PHE A 87 -19.66 -6.84 14.64
CA PHE A 87 -20.59 -7.80 14.04
C PHE A 87 -20.07 -9.21 14.25
N GLU A 88 -20.56 -9.90 15.27
CA GLU A 88 -20.08 -11.23 15.68
C GLU A 88 -20.12 -12.28 14.57
N ASP A 89 -21.04 -12.16 13.62
CA ASP A 89 -21.27 -13.16 12.56
C ASP A 89 -20.63 -12.80 11.20
N GLN A 90 -20.05 -11.62 11.03
CA GLN A 90 -19.52 -11.20 9.74
C GLN A 90 -18.03 -11.51 9.59
N LYS A 91 -17.72 -12.51 8.73
CA LYS A 91 -16.33 -12.78 8.35
C LYS A 91 -15.76 -11.66 7.50
N LEU A 92 -14.58 -11.18 7.87
CA LEU A 92 -13.78 -10.23 7.10
C LEU A 92 -12.74 -10.99 6.30
N THR A 93 -12.76 -10.84 4.99
CA THR A 93 -11.71 -11.37 4.12
C THR A 93 -10.69 -10.27 3.83
N ILE A 94 -9.44 -10.48 4.23
CA ILE A 94 -8.35 -9.54 3.96
C ILE A 94 -7.34 -10.13 2.98
N LEU A 95 -6.59 -9.23 2.30
CA LEU A 95 -5.36 -9.59 1.58
C LEU A 95 -4.21 -8.77 2.16
N GLU A 96 -3.22 -9.42 2.77
CA GLU A 96 -1.93 -8.78 3.05
C GLU A 96 -1.00 -9.00 1.87
N ALA A 97 -0.84 -7.97 1.05
CA ALA A 97 0.06 -7.96 -0.09
C ALA A 97 1.48 -7.61 0.36
N GLY A 98 2.46 -8.49 0.09
CA GLY A 98 3.83 -8.37 0.59
C GLY A 98 3.91 -8.65 2.10
N CYS A 99 3.38 -9.77 2.54
CA CYS A 99 3.24 -10.12 3.96
C CYS A 99 4.58 -10.34 4.70
N GLY A 100 5.68 -10.49 3.96
CA GLY A 100 6.96 -10.84 4.55
C GLY A 100 6.87 -12.13 5.37
N VAL A 101 7.29 -12.05 6.62
CA VAL A 101 7.26 -13.20 7.55
C VAL A 101 6.01 -13.17 8.48
N GLY A 102 5.00 -12.34 8.15
CA GLY A 102 3.73 -12.32 8.86
C GLY A 102 3.64 -11.34 10.04
N ASN A 103 4.53 -10.33 10.10
CA ASN A 103 4.53 -9.39 11.22
C ASN A 103 3.27 -8.50 11.34
N CYS A 104 2.46 -8.37 10.29
CA CYS A 104 1.15 -7.74 10.36
C CYS A 104 0.04 -8.79 10.40
N LEU A 105 0.19 -9.87 9.64
CA LEU A 105 -0.77 -10.96 9.51
C LEU A 105 -1.12 -11.60 10.87
N PHE A 106 -0.11 -12.11 11.58
CA PHE A 106 -0.36 -12.86 12.80
C PHE A 106 -1.00 -12.03 13.90
N PRO A 107 -0.56 -10.80 14.22
CA PRO A 107 -1.28 -9.95 15.16
C PRO A 107 -2.77 -9.75 14.83
N LEU A 108 -3.11 -9.59 13.54
CA LEU A 108 -4.50 -9.43 13.12
C LEU A 108 -5.32 -10.71 13.31
N LEU A 109 -4.73 -11.88 12.98
CA LEU A 109 -5.39 -13.16 13.16
C LEU A 109 -5.57 -13.55 14.63
N GLU A 110 -4.65 -13.11 15.51
CA GLU A 110 -4.78 -13.30 16.95
C GLU A 110 -5.84 -12.38 17.58
N GLU A 111 -5.88 -11.11 17.12
CA GLU A 111 -6.80 -10.12 17.67
C GLU A 111 -8.26 -10.34 17.25
N ASP A 112 -8.49 -10.93 16.05
CA ASP A 112 -9.83 -11.08 15.50
C ASP A 112 -10.05 -12.49 14.88
N PRO A 113 -10.83 -13.36 15.56
CA PRO A 113 -11.12 -14.71 15.07
C PRO A 113 -11.99 -14.73 13.80
N ASN A 114 -12.67 -13.64 13.45
CA ASN A 114 -13.53 -13.54 12.27
C ASN A 114 -12.78 -13.14 11.00
N ILE A 115 -11.46 -12.93 11.07
CA ILE A 115 -10.62 -12.67 9.89
C ILE A 115 -10.26 -13.98 9.19
N PHE A 116 -10.51 -13.99 7.87
CA PHE A 116 -9.86 -14.91 6.92
C PHE A 116 -8.86 -14.11 6.09
N ALA A 117 -7.61 -14.54 6.02
CA ALA A 117 -6.54 -13.82 5.34
C ALA A 117 -6.00 -14.56 4.12
N TYR A 118 -5.96 -13.89 2.98
CA TYR A 118 -4.99 -14.17 1.93
C TYR A 118 -3.72 -13.39 2.24
N ALA A 119 -2.56 -14.03 2.06
CA ALA A 119 -1.27 -13.37 2.26
C ALA A 119 -0.30 -13.78 1.16
N CYS A 120 0.42 -12.85 0.58
CA CYS A 120 1.40 -13.15 -0.46
C CYS A 120 2.70 -12.38 -0.29
N ASP A 121 3.78 -13.00 -0.70
CA ASP A 121 5.09 -12.35 -0.86
C ASP A 121 5.80 -12.97 -2.07
N PHE A 122 6.64 -12.19 -2.77
CA PHE A 122 7.38 -12.73 -3.92
C PHE A 122 8.60 -13.57 -3.50
N SER A 123 9.05 -13.48 -2.23
CA SER A 123 10.09 -14.33 -1.68
C SER A 123 9.52 -15.67 -1.23
N PRO A 124 9.93 -16.80 -1.85
CA PRO A 124 9.49 -18.12 -1.40
C PRO A 124 9.90 -18.40 0.05
N ARG A 125 10.99 -17.82 0.51
CA ARG A 125 11.47 -17.97 1.89
C ARG A 125 10.58 -17.26 2.90
N ALA A 126 10.07 -16.06 2.55
CA ALA A 126 9.12 -15.36 3.39
C ALA A 126 7.84 -16.17 3.55
N VAL A 127 7.30 -16.68 2.45
CA VAL A 127 6.12 -17.57 2.44
C VAL A 127 6.33 -18.80 3.31
N GLU A 128 7.51 -19.42 3.22
CA GLU A 128 7.83 -20.59 4.03
C GLU A 128 7.92 -20.27 5.52
N TYR A 129 8.48 -19.11 5.90
CA TYR A 129 8.48 -18.68 7.30
C TYR A 129 7.08 -18.42 7.84
N VAL A 130 6.15 -17.92 7.03
CA VAL A 130 4.74 -17.78 7.44
C VAL A 130 4.15 -19.17 7.71
N LYS A 131 4.35 -20.16 6.81
CA LYS A 131 3.84 -21.53 6.98
C LYS A 131 4.41 -22.26 8.19
N GLN A 132 5.66 -21.94 8.56
CA GLN A 132 6.35 -22.53 9.71
C GLN A 132 6.03 -21.83 11.04
N ASN A 133 5.30 -20.72 11.01
CA ASN A 133 4.92 -20.02 12.23
C ASN A 133 3.91 -20.84 13.01
N PRO A 134 4.08 -21.02 14.35
CA PRO A 134 3.13 -21.76 15.18
C PRO A 134 1.68 -21.26 15.14
N LEU A 135 1.48 -19.99 14.78
CA LEU A 135 0.15 -19.37 14.65
C LEU A 135 -0.47 -19.57 13.26
N TYR A 136 0.23 -20.23 12.33
CA TYR A 136 -0.30 -20.47 11.00
C TYR A 136 -1.39 -21.54 11.03
N ASP A 137 -2.62 -21.14 10.66
CA ASP A 137 -3.78 -22.00 10.52
C ASP A 137 -4.29 -21.94 9.07
N PRO A 138 -4.18 -23.04 8.29
CA PRO A 138 -4.70 -23.09 6.92
C PRO A 138 -6.21 -22.85 6.80
N GLY A 139 -6.96 -23.06 7.86
CA GLY A 139 -8.40 -22.77 7.93
C GLY A 139 -8.71 -21.28 8.00
N ARG A 140 -7.74 -20.46 8.41
CA ARG A 140 -7.90 -19.03 8.57
C ARG A 140 -6.97 -18.19 7.71
N CYS A 141 -5.92 -18.80 7.15
CA CYS A 141 -4.94 -18.08 6.32
C CYS A 141 -4.49 -18.93 5.14
N ARG A 142 -4.52 -18.35 3.95
CA ARG A 142 -3.94 -18.93 2.75
C ARG A 142 -2.76 -18.09 2.32
N VAL A 143 -1.54 -18.60 2.51
CA VAL A 143 -0.30 -17.93 2.09
C VAL A 143 0.25 -18.54 0.81
N PHE A 144 0.71 -17.71 -0.13
CA PHE A 144 1.24 -18.13 -1.43
C PHE A 144 2.33 -17.17 -1.91
N GLN A 145 3.18 -17.68 -2.82
CA GLN A 145 4.16 -16.86 -3.50
C GLN A 145 3.49 -16.12 -4.66
N CYS A 146 3.75 -14.81 -4.77
CA CYS A 146 3.24 -13.98 -5.87
C CYS A 146 4.11 -12.73 -6.02
N ASP A 147 4.57 -12.47 -7.21
CA ASP A 147 5.14 -11.17 -7.60
C ASP A 147 4.03 -10.28 -8.14
N LEU A 148 3.55 -9.36 -7.32
CA LEU A 148 2.44 -8.47 -7.64
C LEU A 148 2.64 -7.62 -8.90
N THR A 149 3.88 -7.55 -9.41
CA THR A 149 4.22 -6.75 -10.61
C THR A 149 4.08 -7.53 -11.92
N CYS A 150 3.95 -8.87 -11.85
CA CYS A 150 3.90 -9.72 -13.05
C CYS A 150 2.99 -10.95 -12.94
N ASP A 151 2.75 -11.50 -11.74
CA ASP A 151 1.85 -12.63 -11.55
C ASP A 151 0.40 -12.15 -11.39
N ASP A 152 -0.59 -12.97 -11.72
CA ASP A 152 -2.00 -12.62 -11.54
C ASP A 152 -2.52 -13.12 -10.19
N LEU A 153 -3.02 -12.21 -9.35
CA LEU A 153 -3.65 -12.56 -8.07
C LEU A 153 -4.87 -13.46 -8.24
N LEU A 154 -5.52 -13.43 -9.40
CA LEU A 154 -6.69 -14.28 -9.68
C LEU A 154 -6.36 -15.78 -9.70
N ASP A 155 -5.09 -16.15 -9.86
CA ASP A 155 -4.67 -17.55 -9.75
C ASP A 155 -4.82 -18.11 -8.32
N HIS A 156 -4.90 -17.23 -7.33
CA HIS A 156 -4.93 -17.59 -5.91
C HIS A 156 -6.13 -17.04 -5.14
N VAL A 157 -6.66 -15.91 -5.57
CA VAL A 157 -7.71 -15.16 -4.87
C VAL A 157 -8.88 -14.95 -5.82
N PRO A 158 -10.10 -15.34 -5.48
CA PRO A 158 -11.27 -15.13 -6.33
C PRO A 158 -11.49 -13.64 -6.63
N PRO A 159 -12.02 -13.29 -7.81
CA PRO A 159 -12.30 -11.89 -8.15
C PRO A 159 -13.31 -11.30 -7.17
N GLU A 160 -13.08 -10.04 -6.80
CA GLU A 160 -13.98 -9.28 -5.93
C GLU A 160 -14.43 -10.03 -4.67
N SER A 161 -13.47 -10.74 -4.04
CA SER A 161 -13.72 -11.53 -2.82
C SER A 161 -13.15 -10.91 -1.55
N VAL A 162 -12.26 -9.92 -1.68
CA VAL A 162 -11.54 -9.30 -0.57
C VAL A 162 -12.25 -8.04 -0.09
N ASP A 163 -12.41 -7.90 1.22
CA ASP A 163 -13.01 -6.73 1.85
C ASP A 163 -11.98 -5.63 2.13
N VAL A 164 -10.75 -6.01 2.50
CA VAL A 164 -9.68 -5.07 2.82
C VAL A 164 -8.36 -5.58 2.25
N VAL A 165 -7.64 -4.72 1.53
CA VAL A 165 -6.25 -4.97 1.12
C VAL A 165 -5.32 -4.16 2.00
N LEU A 166 -4.29 -4.81 2.52
CA LEU A 166 -3.21 -4.19 3.30
C LEU A 166 -1.97 -4.06 2.44
N LEU A 167 -1.48 -2.83 2.29
CA LEU A 167 -0.19 -2.48 1.68
C LEU A 167 0.68 -1.80 2.74
N ILE A 168 1.32 -2.59 3.60
CA ILE A 168 2.05 -2.11 4.76
C ILE A 168 3.55 -2.30 4.57
N PHE A 169 4.27 -1.25 4.19
CA PHE A 169 5.71 -1.26 3.85
C PHE A 169 6.04 -2.20 2.68
N VAL A 170 5.30 -2.07 1.59
CA VAL A 170 5.40 -2.92 0.40
C VAL A 170 5.74 -2.11 -0.84
N LEU A 171 4.93 -1.08 -1.18
CA LEU A 171 5.12 -0.31 -2.41
C LEU A 171 6.50 0.37 -2.44
N SER A 172 7.04 0.77 -1.30
CA SER A 172 8.39 1.36 -1.25
C SER A 172 9.49 0.43 -1.79
N ALA A 173 9.30 -0.89 -1.74
CA ALA A 173 10.26 -1.86 -2.27
C ALA A 173 10.16 -2.07 -3.79
N ILE A 174 9.09 -1.56 -4.41
CA ILE A 174 8.77 -1.75 -5.83
C ILE A 174 9.25 -0.55 -6.65
N HIS A 175 9.70 -0.80 -7.88
CA HIS A 175 10.07 0.29 -8.77
C HIS A 175 8.85 1.18 -9.06
N PRO A 176 8.97 2.53 -9.00
CA PRO A 176 7.82 3.42 -9.17
C PRO A 176 6.99 3.16 -10.43
N GLU A 177 7.64 2.85 -11.57
CA GLU A 177 6.97 2.53 -12.83
C GLU A 177 6.15 1.23 -12.79
N LYS A 178 6.43 0.34 -11.83
CA LYS A 178 5.70 -0.93 -11.65
C LYS A 178 4.60 -0.87 -10.58
N MET A 179 4.56 0.19 -9.78
CA MET A 179 3.52 0.35 -8.76
C MET A 179 2.09 0.34 -9.34
N PRO A 180 1.81 0.93 -10.53
CA PRO A 180 0.49 0.82 -11.16
C PRO A 180 0.05 -0.63 -11.42
N LEU A 181 0.98 -1.52 -11.80
CA LEU A 181 0.68 -2.94 -12.03
C LEU A 181 0.20 -3.64 -10.75
N VAL A 182 0.84 -3.32 -9.62
CA VAL A 182 0.43 -3.82 -8.30
C VAL A 182 -0.98 -3.37 -7.97
N LEU A 183 -1.30 -2.08 -8.16
CA LEU A 183 -2.62 -1.55 -7.85
C LEU A 183 -3.71 -2.14 -8.76
N GLN A 184 -3.43 -2.29 -10.06
CA GLN A 184 -4.33 -2.96 -10.98
C GLN A 184 -4.60 -4.40 -10.53
N ASN A 185 -3.58 -5.11 -10.07
CA ASN A 185 -3.67 -6.50 -9.65
C ASN A 185 -4.53 -6.64 -8.38
N ILE A 186 -4.29 -5.83 -7.36
CA ILE A 186 -5.11 -5.85 -6.13
C ILE A 186 -6.56 -5.40 -6.37
N CYS A 187 -6.80 -4.49 -7.30
CA CYS A 187 -8.15 -4.04 -7.65
C CYS A 187 -9.02 -5.16 -8.27
N LYS A 188 -8.42 -6.18 -8.89
CA LYS A 188 -9.17 -7.34 -9.43
C LYS A 188 -9.85 -8.13 -8.31
N VAL A 189 -9.19 -8.28 -7.18
CA VAL A 189 -9.66 -9.10 -6.05
C VAL A 189 -10.43 -8.31 -5.01
N LEU A 190 -10.27 -6.99 -4.95
CA LEU A 190 -10.98 -6.12 -4.03
C LEU A 190 -12.43 -5.92 -4.46
N LYS A 191 -13.38 -6.13 -3.54
CA LYS A 191 -14.81 -5.87 -3.77
C LYS A 191 -15.07 -4.39 -4.06
N PRO A 192 -16.07 -4.04 -4.90
CA PRO A 192 -16.54 -2.66 -5.05
C PRO A 192 -16.97 -2.06 -3.70
N GLY A 193 -16.66 -0.79 -3.48
CA GLY A 193 -16.95 -0.08 -2.23
C GLY A 193 -16.00 -0.43 -1.06
N LYS A 194 -15.09 -1.36 -1.26
CA LYS A 194 -14.14 -1.80 -0.21
C LYS A 194 -12.78 -1.08 -0.32
N ARG A 195 -11.90 -1.30 0.64
CA ARG A 195 -10.79 -0.38 0.92
C ARG A 195 -9.41 -1.01 0.81
N VAL A 196 -8.45 -0.18 0.41
CA VAL A 196 -7.01 -0.44 0.52
C VAL A 196 -6.47 0.41 1.67
N LEU A 197 -5.79 -0.22 2.61
CA LEU A 197 -5.12 0.41 3.73
C LEU A 197 -3.63 0.44 3.43
N PHE A 198 -3.09 1.64 3.35
CA PHE A 198 -1.71 1.88 2.98
C PHE A 198 -0.94 2.51 4.14
N ARG A 199 0.27 2.02 4.39
CA ARG A 199 1.28 2.70 5.20
C ARG A 199 2.68 2.36 4.73
N ASP A 200 3.47 3.40 4.43
CA ASP A 200 4.84 3.23 3.99
C ASP A 200 5.69 4.46 4.36
N TYR A 201 6.96 4.46 3.97
CA TYR A 201 7.87 5.57 4.24
C TYR A 201 7.37 6.85 3.58
N GLY A 202 7.23 7.91 4.36
CA GLY A 202 6.95 9.27 3.89
C GLY A 202 8.22 10.01 3.49
N LEU A 203 8.05 11.03 2.68
CA LEU A 203 9.13 11.93 2.28
C LEU A 203 9.86 12.50 3.51
N TYR A 204 11.19 12.56 3.44
CA TYR A 204 12.07 13.03 4.51
C TYR A 204 12.07 12.18 5.79
N ASP A 205 11.62 10.91 5.71
CA ASP A 205 11.89 9.97 6.79
C ASP A 205 13.39 9.91 7.10
N HIS A 206 13.76 9.69 8.36
CA HIS A 206 15.15 9.57 8.77
C HIS A 206 15.96 8.56 7.95
N ALA A 207 15.33 7.48 7.48
CA ALA A 207 15.99 6.50 6.63
C ALA A 207 16.43 7.11 5.29
N MET A 208 15.65 8.07 4.71
CA MET A 208 16.02 8.77 3.48
C MET A 208 17.30 9.60 3.67
N LEU A 209 17.41 10.29 4.79
CA LEU A 209 18.54 11.17 5.09
C LEU A 209 19.85 10.45 5.38
N ARG A 210 19.78 9.13 5.66
CA ARG A 210 20.96 8.29 5.94
C ARG A 210 21.60 7.68 4.70
N PHE A 211 20.97 7.77 3.54
CA PHE A 211 21.58 7.30 2.31
C PHE A 211 22.83 8.10 1.96
N LYS A 212 23.77 7.41 1.33
CA LYS A 212 25.06 7.98 0.89
C LYS A 212 25.04 8.25 -0.61
N ALA A 213 26.00 9.01 -1.10
CA ALA A 213 26.25 9.16 -2.52
C ALA A 213 26.35 7.78 -3.21
N GLY A 214 25.81 7.69 -4.42
CA GLY A 214 25.76 6.43 -5.19
C GLY A 214 24.68 5.44 -4.75
N SER A 215 23.71 5.86 -3.92
CA SER A 215 22.53 5.06 -3.55
C SER A 215 21.26 5.49 -4.24
N LYS A 216 21.23 6.65 -4.90
CA LYS A 216 20.05 7.26 -5.50
C LYS A 216 19.72 6.60 -6.84
N LEU A 217 18.53 6.01 -6.94
CA LEU A 217 18.02 5.36 -8.17
C LEU A 217 17.14 6.32 -9.00
N GLY A 218 16.49 7.28 -8.34
CA GLY A 218 15.58 8.22 -8.93
C GLY A 218 15.12 9.23 -7.90
N GLU A 219 14.14 10.06 -8.25
CA GLU A 219 13.53 10.96 -7.29
C GLU A 219 12.86 10.16 -6.17
N ASN A 220 13.22 10.44 -4.92
CA ASN A 220 12.72 9.77 -3.72
C ASN A 220 12.93 8.23 -3.70
N PHE A 221 13.79 7.68 -4.57
CA PHE A 221 14.01 6.24 -4.72
C PHE A 221 15.47 5.88 -4.51
N TYR A 222 15.74 4.92 -3.64
CA TYR A 222 17.08 4.58 -3.18
C TYR A 222 17.30 3.07 -3.06
N VAL A 223 18.57 2.65 -3.19
CA VAL A 223 19.03 1.27 -2.94
C VAL A 223 19.81 1.19 -1.63
N ARG A 224 19.50 0.17 -0.83
CA ARG A 224 20.27 -0.17 0.37
C ARG A 224 21.50 -1.01 0.03
N GLN A 225 22.41 -1.18 1.00
CA GLN A 225 23.65 -1.94 0.82
C GLN A 225 23.40 -3.41 0.44
N ASP A 226 22.29 -3.98 0.87
CA ASP A 226 21.90 -5.35 0.58
C ASP A 226 21.17 -5.53 -0.76
N GLY A 227 21.03 -4.45 -1.54
CA GLY A 227 20.36 -4.45 -2.83
C GLY A 227 18.83 -4.31 -2.76
N THR A 228 18.24 -4.28 -1.55
CA THR A 228 16.83 -3.94 -1.40
C THR A 228 16.62 -2.43 -1.65
N ARG A 229 15.42 -2.05 -2.09
CA ARG A 229 15.13 -0.66 -2.48
C ARG A 229 14.13 -0.02 -1.52
N SER A 230 14.08 1.30 -1.54
CA SER A 230 13.13 2.06 -0.75
C SER A 230 12.72 3.35 -1.47
N TYR A 231 11.43 3.49 -1.68
CA TYR A 231 10.81 4.73 -2.14
C TYR A 231 10.23 5.50 -0.95
N PHE A 232 10.26 6.84 -1.02
CA PHE A 232 9.74 7.73 0.01
C PHE A 232 8.59 8.56 -0.58
N PHE A 233 7.38 8.30 -0.11
CA PHE A 233 6.15 8.79 -0.71
C PHE A 233 5.86 10.24 -0.36
N THR A 234 5.49 11.02 -1.38
CA THR A 234 4.71 12.24 -1.21
C THR A 234 3.24 11.90 -1.26
N ASP A 235 2.43 12.66 -0.55
CA ASP A 235 0.98 12.54 -0.57
C ASP A 235 0.41 12.68 -2.00
N GLY A 236 0.86 13.69 -2.74
CA GLY A 236 0.40 13.91 -4.12
C GLY A 236 0.77 12.81 -5.11
N PHE A 237 1.97 12.19 -4.96
CA PHE A 237 2.35 11.04 -5.79
C PHE A 237 1.45 9.84 -5.50
N LEU A 238 1.24 9.52 -4.22
CA LEU A 238 0.41 8.39 -3.82
C LEU A 238 -1.05 8.57 -4.27
N ALA A 239 -1.62 9.76 -4.08
CA ALA A 239 -2.98 10.07 -4.51
C ALA A 239 -3.16 9.88 -6.02
N ARG A 240 -2.22 10.37 -6.86
CA ARG A 240 -2.26 10.15 -8.31
C ARG A 240 -2.22 8.67 -8.64
N LEU A 241 -1.28 7.94 -8.06
CA LEU A 241 -1.09 6.51 -8.31
C LEU A 241 -2.38 5.71 -8.10
N PHE A 242 -3.09 5.97 -7.01
CA PHE A 242 -4.35 5.30 -6.70
C PHE A 242 -5.52 5.80 -7.55
N THR A 243 -5.58 7.10 -7.86
CA THR A 243 -6.61 7.66 -8.74
C THR A 243 -6.49 7.10 -10.16
N GLU A 244 -5.28 6.98 -10.70
CA GLU A 244 -5.02 6.35 -12.00
C GLU A 244 -5.38 4.86 -12.03
N ALA A 245 -5.31 4.18 -10.88
CA ALA A 245 -5.79 2.80 -10.71
C ALA A 245 -7.32 2.71 -10.51
N GLY A 246 -8.04 3.85 -10.53
CA GLY A 246 -9.49 3.91 -10.37
C GLY A 246 -9.98 3.86 -8.93
N CYS A 247 -9.13 4.15 -7.94
CA CYS A 247 -9.52 4.24 -6.53
C CYS A 247 -9.68 5.69 -6.09
N GLU A 248 -10.61 5.92 -5.17
CA GLU A 248 -10.85 7.22 -4.54
C GLU A 248 -10.11 7.30 -3.21
N GLU A 249 -9.52 8.46 -2.93
CA GLU A 249 -8.92 8.71 -1.63
C GLU A 249 -9.99 9.01 -0.58
N VAL A 250 -9.93 8.30 0.53
CA VAL A 250 -10.80 8.51 1.69
C VAL A 250 -10.09 9.35 2.76
N LEU A 251 -8.85 9.00 3.04
CA LEU A 251 -8.02 9.68 4.04
C LEU A 251 -6.54 9.56 3.66
N SER A 252 -5.79 10.62 3.86
CA SER A 252 -4.33 10.57 3.79
C SER A 252 -3.73 11.47 4.86
N THR A 253 -2.66 11.02 5.51
CA THR A 253 -1.97 11.80 6.55
C THR A 253 -0.53 11.35 6.71
N TYR A 254 0.36 12.29 7.05
CA TYR A 254 1.69 11.95 7.53
C TYR A 254 1.64 11.57 9.01
N VAL A 255 2.24 10.43 9.33
CA VAL A 255 2.35 9.92 10.68
C VAL A 255 3.79 10.11 11.16
N PHE A 256 3.95 10.94 12.17
CA PHE A 256 5.25 11.20 12.78
C PHE A 256 5.47 10.30 13.99
N ARG A 257 6.63 9.69 14.07
CA ARG A 257 7.08 8.86 15.19
C ARG A 257 8.53 9.20 15.51
N GLU A 258 8.96 8.86 16.68
CA GLU A 258 10.35 8.93 17.09
C GLU A 258 10.85 7.53 17.44
N THR A 259 11.95 7.12 16.82
CA THR A 259 12.66 5.92 17.26
C THR A 259 13.78 6.33 18.18
N VAL A 260 13.74 5.87 19.43
CA VAL A 260 14.76 6.14 20.42
C VAL A 260 15.65 4.91 20.56
N ASN A 261 16.95 5.09 20.37
CA ASN A 261 17.97 4.10 20.74
C ASN A 261 18.62 4.58 22.04
N GLU A 262 18.12 4.07 23.16
CA GLU A 262 18.59 4.48 24.49
C GLU A 262 20.07 4.17 24.72
N LYS A 263 20.59 3.11 24.11
CA LYS A 263 22.01 2.70 24.23
C LYS A 263 22.98 3.70 23.59
N GLU A 264 22.54 4.34 22.53
CA GLU A 264 23.36 5.30 21.76
C GLU A 264 22.90 6.75 21.96
N GLY A 265 21.85 6.98 22.76
CA GLY A 265 21.24 8.30 22.97
C GLY A 265 20.67 8.90 21.68
N LEU A 266 20.44 8.09 20.65
CA LEU A 266 20.03 8.54 19.34
C LEU A 266 18.50 8.63 19.27
N ARG A 267 18.01 9.80 18.87
CA ARG A 267 16.59 10.02 18.52
C ARG A 267 16.47 10.22 17.02
N ALA A 268 15.69 9.36 16.37
CA ALA A 268 15.50 9.39 14.91
C ALA A 268 14.04 9.73 14.58
N PRO A 269 13.77 10.89 13.96
CA PRO A 269 12.44 11.27 13.54
C PRO A 269 12.00 10.38 12.37
N ARG A 270 10.90 9.66 12.54
CA ARG A 270 10.32 8.81 11.51
C ARG A 270 9.12 9.50 10.91
N VAL A 271 9.03 9.41 9.58
CA VAL A 271 7.93 9.96 8.80
C VAL A 271 7.35 8.84 7.96
N PHE A 272 6.07 8.56 8.16
CA PHE A 272 5.31 7.60 7.36
C PHE A 272 4.14 8.31 6.70
N LEU A 273 3.73 7.82 5.53
CA LEU A 273 2.48 8.22 4.91
C LEU A 273 1.48 7.10 5.13
N GLN A 274 0.33 7.44 5.73
CA GLN A 274 -0.78 6.53 5.98
C GLN A 274 -2.00 7.02 5.24
N SER A 275 -2.61 6.13 4.47
CA SER A 275 -3.75 6.49 3.62
C SER A 275 -4.75 5.34 3.52
N THR A 276 -6.00 5.70 3.29
CA THR A 276 -7.09 4.78 2.98
C THR A 276 -7.66 5.16 1.62
N PHE A 277 -7.72 4.21 0.71
CA PHE A 277 -8.34 4.35 -0.60
C PHE A 277 -9.51 3.40 -0.74
N GLN A 278 -10.49 3.78 -1.54
CA GLN A 278 -11.70 2.99 -1.76
C GLN A 278 -11.88 2.68 -3.24
N LYS A 279 -12.16 1.41 -3.56
CA LYS A 279 -12.63 1.04 -4.90
C LYS A 279 -14.06 1.54 -5.06
N PRO A 280 -14.38 2.32 -6.11
CA PRO A 280 -15.73 2.83 -6.32
C PRO A 280 -16.78 1.70 -6.35
N LEU A 281 -18.00 2.03 -5.96
CA LEU A 281 -19.13 1.15 -6.23
C LEU A 281 -19.35 1.06 -7.74
N ARG A 282 -19.77 -0.10 -8.23
CA ARG A 282 -20.23 -0.18 -9.62
C ARG A 282 -21.42 0.76 -9.79
N SER A 283 -21.33 1.72 -10.72
CA SER A 283 -22.51 2.49 -11.13
C SER A 283 -23.57 1.50 -11.60
N ALA A 284 -24.80 1.60 -11.07
CA ALA A 284 -25.93 0.84 -11.61
C ALA A 284 -25.97 1.14 -13.12
N ALA A 285 -25.73 0.12 -13.95
CA ALA A 285 -25.79 0.25 -15.39
C ALA A 285 -27.13 0.90 -15.72
N SER A 286 -27.13 2.05 -16.36
CA SER A 286 -28.33 2.66 -16.94
C SER A 286 -28.93 1.62 -17.88
N GLY A 287 -30.01 0.98 -17.44
CA GLY A 287 -30.72 -0.01 -18.25
C GLY A 287 -31.05 0.59 -19.62
N PRO A 288 -31.16 -0.24 -20.67
CA PRO A 288 -31.47 0.25 -22.01
C PRO A 288 -32.76 1.06 -21.95
N ARG A 289 -32.68 2.34 -22.34
CA ARG A 289 -33.85 3.20 -22.48
C ARG A 289 -34.82 2.47 -23.41
N GLY A 290 -35.95 2.03 -22.84
CA GLY A 290 -37.02 1.42 -23.58
C GLY A 290 -37.39 2.32 -24.77
N ARG A 291 -37.32 1.77 -25.97
CA ARG A 291 -37.87 2.44 -27.16
C ARG A 291 -39.36 2.67 -26.92
N VAL A 292 -39.73 3.90 -26.79
CA VAL A 292 -41.13 4.31 -26.85
C VAL A 292 -41.65 4.01 -28.26
N PRO A 293 -42.73 3.21 -28.48
CA PRO A 293 -43.29 3.01 -29.79
C PRO A 293 -43.93 4.31 -30.26
N HIS A 294 -43.51 4.78 -31.44
CA HIS A 294 -44.22 5.85 -32.13
C HIS A 294 -45.61 5.38 -32.50
N PRO A 295 -46.70 6.17 -32.25
CA PRO A 295 -48.00 5.90 -32.86
C PRO A 295 -47.93 6.23 -34.34
N GLY A 296 -48.33 5.25 -35.18
CA GLY A 296 -48.44 5.40 -36.60
C GLY A 296 -49.56 6.39 -36.98
N PRO A 297 -49.47 7.04 -38.15
CA PRO A 297 -50.48 7.97 -38.61
C PRO A 297 -51.72 7.21 -39.06
N SER A 298 -52.87 7.81 -38.70
CA SER A 298 -54.24 7.48 -39.18
C SER A 298 -54.45 7.92 -40.62
#